data_2c7100a9dacadbaa8335c0d1b07703a0
#
_entry.id   2c7100a9dacadbaa8335c0d1b07703a0
#
_cell.length_a   1.000
_cell.length_b   1.000
_cell.length_c   1.000
_cell.angle_alpha   90.00
_cell.angle_beta   90.00
_cell.angle_gamma   90.00
#
_symmetry.space_group_name_H-M   'P 1'
#
loop_
_entity.id
_entity.type
_entity.pdbx_description
1 polymer ?
#
loop_
_entity_poly.entity_id
_entity_poly.type
_entity_poly.pdbx_seq_one_letter_code
_entity_poly.pdbx_strand_id
1 'polypeptide(L)'
;MASRNRMCWSVIVVGLTVGLSSLSLAQNRATKPGEPPSLPPKELTSYRDLVKSVLPAVVSIEARLKPKGRARVDDLPEEYRRFFDEPPGQPPRQPGQGPGEPNIGFGSGFIIDPKGVIVTNYHVVENAEQVEIFLQDGRKLISKDIVGDKRSDLAIIRVKAKTPLPALPFGDSDEMEVGDRVLAIGAPFGLTGSVTHGIISAKSRNLKGAGYEDFLQTDAAINPGNSGGPLINLEGKVIGVNTAIKSRSGGFQGIGLAIASNVAKNVIGQLLKDGVVRRGYLGVQIKDLDSDLAEQLGLKEGAGVVITRVFEPSPASKSGMKSGDLVTKIAGKAVRELRELQRIVANLPLNEAVEVEVIRDGAKQSLKLTIEEQPETFGTAGRLPQPGLRPEGGILFEKLGLRVGEAANEVLRELGFRVPPTGVLVTELLPRGPAVRCGVPNLCVITHVNRQPVDTVQAFARAVSRGSLESGILLRVETPGDGVDFILLRSE
;
A
#
# COMPACT_ATOMS: atom_id res chain seq x y z
N MET A 1 65.58 76.59 23.05
CA MET A 1 64.69 77.62 22.63
C MET A 1 63.41 76.94 22.20
N ALA A 2 62.35 77.18 22.88
CA ALA A 2 61.11 76.45 22.87
C ALA A 2 60.19 76.71 21.71
N SER A 3 59.55 75.69 21.14
CA SER A 3 58.31 75.89 20.37
C SER A 3 57.35 74.77 20.73
N ARG A 4 56.20 75.17 21.27
CA ARG A 4 55.10 74.30 21.75
C ARG A 4 54.24 73.95 20.54
N ASN A 5 54.13 72.65 20.24
CA ASN A 5 53.15 72.10 19.32
C ASN A 5 51.81 71.92 20.02
N ARG A 6 50.79 72.52 19.51
CA ARG A 6 49.38 72.27 19.88
C ARG A 6 48.84 71.19 18.96
N MET A 7 48.41 70.05 19.55
CA MET A 7 47.80 69.01 18.87
C MET A 7 46.29 69.21 18.80
N CYS A 8 45.79 69.41 17.57
CA CYS A 8 44.35 69.44 17.28
C CYS A 8 43.79 67.97 17.25
N TRP A 9 42.84 67.74 18.09
CA TRP A 9 42.05 66.47 18.05
C TRP A 9 40.90 66.69 17.06
N SER A 10 40.93 66.00 15.92
CA SER A 10 39.79 65.83 15.04
C SER A 10 38.99 64.60 15.47
N VAL A 11 37.79 64.81 15.95
CA VAL A 11 36.84 63.76 16.27
C VAL A 11 36.20 63.27 14.98
N ILE A 12 36.53 62.09 14.53
CA ILE A 12 35.84 61.37 13.44
C ILE A 12 34.65 60.66 14.05
N VAL A 13 33.44 61.15 13.77
CA VAL A 13 32.18 60.45 14.06
C VAL A 13 31.95 59.39 12.94
N VAL A 14 32.24 58.16 13.22
CA VAL A 14 31.85 57.04 12.35
C VAL A 14 30.39 56.70 12.65
N GLY A 15 29.49 57.07 11.74
CA GLY A 15 28.10 56.69 11.78
C GLY A 15 27.94 55.17 11.47
N LEU A 16 27.65 54.39 12.48
CA LEU A 16 27.31 52.98 12.34
C LEU A 16 25.83 52.88 11.95
N THR A 17 25.52 52.74 10.64
CA THR A 17 24.19 52.36 10.17
C THR A 17 23.99 50.87 10.41
N VAL A 18 23.30 50.55 11.49
CA VAL A 18 22.82 49.17 11.75
C VAL A 18 21.65 48.91 10.83
N GLY A 19 21.90 48.19 9.74
CA GLY A 19 20.86 47.60 8.91
C GLY A 19 20.07 46.57 9.71
N LEU A 20 18.85 46.91 10.12
CA LEU A 20 17.89 45.93 10.64
C LEU A 20 17.46 45.03 9.49
N SER A 21 18.17 43.91 9.35
CA SER A 21 17.65 42.73 8.63
C SER A 21 16.52 42.13 9.49
N SER A 22 15.29 42.36 9.05
CA SER A 22 14.11 41.69 9.62
C SER A 22 14.21 40.19 9.38
N LEU A 23 14.88 39.46 10.30
CA LEU A 23 14.65 38.03 10.44
C LEU A 23 13.21 37.87 10.92
N SER A 24 12.34 37.45 9.99
CA SER A 24 11.03 36.89 10.34
C SER A 24 11.25 35.60 11.08
N LEU A 25 11.38 35.69 12.39
CA LEU A 25 11.23 34.56 13.29
C LEU A 25 9.78 34.12 13.20
N ALA A 26 9.52 32.99 12.51
CA ALA A 26 8.31 32.24 12.69
C ALA A 26 8.24 31.85 14.18
N GLN A 27 7.56 32.65 14.98
CA GLN A 27 7.27 32.34 16.36
C GLN A 27 6.31 31.14 16.35
N ASN A 28 6.85 29.96 16.62
CA ASN A 28 6.08 28.84 17.13
C ASN A 28 5.41 29.33 18.43
N ARG A 29 4.18 29.84 18.34
CA ARG A 29 3.35 30.15 19.49
C ARG A 29 2.99 28.83 20.16
N ALA A 30 3.79 28.43 21.14
CA ALA A 30 3.35 27.45 22.13
C ALA A 30 2.09 28.04 22.78
N THR A 31 0.92 27.44 22.52
CA THR A 31 -0.34 27.80 23.16
C THR A 31 -0.20 27.61 24.66
N LYS A 32 -0.49 28.65 25.44
CA LYS A 32 -0.55 28.55 26.89
C LYS A 32 -1.65 27.56 27.28
N PRO A 33 -1.44 26.70 28.30
CA PRO A 33 -2.47 25.80 28.78
C PRO A 33 -3.69 26.62 29.24
N GLY A 34 -4.84 26.44 28.55
CA GLY A 34 -6.10 27.11 28.88
C GLY A 34 -6.61 28.13 27.85
N GLU A 35 -5.83 28.48 26.81
CA GLU A 35 -6.36 29.31 25.72
C GLU A 35 -7.01 28.38 24.66
N PRO A 36 -8.30 28.58 24.29
CA PRO A 36 -8.88 27.81 23.21
C PRO A 36 -8.09 28.08 21.92
N PRO A 37 -7.89 27.05 21.07
CA PRO A 37 -7.20 27.23 19.80
C PRO A 37 -7.88 28.31 19.00
N SER A 38 -7.09 29.25 18.44
CA SER A 38 -7.61 30.31 17.57
C SER A 38 -8.38 29.67 16.42
N LEU A 39 -9.65 30.00 16.27
CA LEU A 39 -10.47 29.52 15.15
C LEU A 39 -9.81 29.92 13.81
N PRO A 40 -9.82 29.04 12.82
CA PRO A 40 -9.26 29.36 11.51
C PRO A 40 -10.02 30.52 10.86
N PRO A 41 -9.35 31.30 9.99
CA PRO A 41 -9.98 32.43 9.33
C PRO A 41 -11.12 31.98 8.43
N LYS A 42 -12.21 32.74 8.50
CA LYS A 42 -13.46 32.74 7.73
C LYS A 42 -13.74 31.50 6.89
N GLU A 43 -14.59 30.62 7.40
CA GLU A 43 -15.03 29.40 6.70
C GLU A 43 -15.49 29.67 5.27
N LEU A 44 -15.08 28.80 4.35
CA LEU A 44 -15.71 28.66 3.03
C LEU A 44 -17.21 28.32 3.27
N THR A 45 -18.09 29.28 3.01
CA THR A 45 -19.53 29.11 3.19
C THR A 45 -20.15 28.21 2.09
N SER A 46 -19.43 27.98 0.99
CA SER A 46 -19.91 27.14 -0.12
C SER A 46 -18.77 26.71 -1.01
N TYR A 47 -18.82 25.48 -1.53
CA TYR A 47 -17.90 24.95 -2.53
C TYR A 47 -18.32 25.23 -3.98
N ARG A 48 -19.41 26.00 -4.20
CA ARG A 48 -20.04 26.17 -5.52
C ARG A 48 -19.07 26.67 -6.60
N ASP A 49 -18.21 27.62 -6.29
CA ASP A 49 -17.30 28.22 -7.28
C ASP A 49 -16.15 27.25 -7.63
N LEU A 50 -15.64 26.55 -6.63
CA LEU A 50 -14.69 25.45 -6.85
C LEU A 50 -15.32 24.34 -7.70
N VAL A 51 -16.51 23.89 -7.34
CA VAL A 51 -17.23 22.85 -8.08
C VAL A 51 -17.47 23.26 -9.53
N LYS A 52 -17.91 24.51 -9.80
CA LYS A 52 -18.09 25.02 -11.16
C LYS A 52 -16.81 25.01 -11.98
N SER A 53 -15.67 25.22 -11.37
CA SER A 53 -14.37 25.26 -12.06
C SER A 53 -13.85 23.86 -12.41
N VAL A 54 -14.15 22.83 -11.60
CA VAL A 54 -13.60 21.48 -11.75
C VAL A 54 -14.51 20.50 -12.50
N LEU A 55 -15.84 20.64 -12.34
CA LEU A 55 -16.82 19.76 -12.97
C LEU A 55 -16.67 19.59 -14.48
N PRO A 56 -16.34 20.64 -15.27
CA PRO A 56 -16.18 20.47 -16.72
C PRO A 56 -15.09 19.47 -17.13
N ALA A 57 -14.14 19.16 -16.25
CA ALA A 57 -13.08 18.18 -16.49
C ALA A 57 -13.43 16.77 -16.00
N VAL A 58 -14.56 16.58 -15.31
CA VAL A 58 -15.03 15.27 -14.86
C VAL A 58 -15.97 14.67 -15.89
N VAL A 59 -15.78 13.40 -16.18
CA VAL A 59 -16.51 12.70 -17.25
C VAL A 59 -17.18 11.43 -16.73
N SER A 60 -18.31 11.08 -17.36
CA SER A 60 -18.90 9.75 -17.21
C SER A 60 -18.31 8.80 -18.25
N ILE A 61 -18.08 7.56 -17.85
CA ILE A 61 -17.50 6.52 -18.69
C ILE A 61 -18.48 5.35 -18.76
N GLU A 62 -18.83 4.95 -19.97
CA GLU A 62 -19.54 3.72 -20.28
C GLU A 62 -18.61 2.79 -21.05
N ALA A 63 -18.28 1.65 -20.45
CA ALA A 63 -17.39 0.66 -21.03
C ALA A 63 -18.21 -0.45 -21.70
N ARG A 64 -18.07 -0.62 -23.02
CA ARG A 64 -18.63 -1.75 -23.75
C ARG A 64 -17.69 -2.93 -23.67
N LEU A 65 -18.09 -3.94 -22.92
CA LEU A 65 -17.26 -5.13 -22.68
C LEU A 65 -17.33 -6.08 -23.89
N LYS A 66 -16.21 -6.76 -24.19
CA LYS A 66 -16.18 -7.80 -25.22
C LYS A 66 -17.16 -8.91 -24.86
N PRO A 67 -17.92 -9.46 -25.81
CA PRO A 67 -18.75 -10.63 -25.59
C PRO A 67 -17.86 -11.87 -25.40
N LYS A 68 -17.17 -11.98 -24.29
CA LYS A 68 -16.51 -13.20 -23.82
C LYS A 68 -17.32 -13.70 -22.64
N GLY A 69 -17.60 -15.01 -22.67
CA GLY A 69 -18.38 -15.65 -21.65
C GLY A 69 -18.10 -15.09 -20.26
N ARG A 70 -19.16 -14.61 -19.65
CA ARG A 70 -19.31 -14.09 -18.29
C ARG A 70 -17.97 -13.91 -17.54
N ALA A 71 -17.37 -12.71 -17.66
CA ALA A 71 -16.51 -12.26 -16.58
C ALA A 71 -17.42 -12.23 -15.34
N ARG A 72 -17.23 -13.18 -14.46
CA ARG A 72 -18.00 -13.24 -13.23
C ARG A 72 -17.55 -12.08 -12.37
N VAL A 73 -18.50 -11.39 -11.76
CA VAL A 73 -18.26 -10.48 -10.62
C VAL A 73 -17.36 -11.19 -9.59
N ASP A 74 -17.37 -12.51 -9.59
CA ASP A 74 -16.52 -13.40 -8.79
C ASP A 74 -15.00 -13.24 -9.03
N ASP A 75 -14.56 -12.67 -10.16
CA ASP A 75 -13.13 -12.47 -10.47
C ASP A 75 -12.60 -11.13 -9.94
N LEU A 76 -13.47 -10.26 -9.42
CA LEU A 76 -13.07 -9.03 -8.74
C LEU A 76 -12.66 -9.31 -7.30
N PRO A 77 -11.70 -8.56 -6.72
CA PRO A 77 -11.45 -8.56 -5.29
C PRO A 77 -12.75 -8.32 -4.52
N GLU A 78 -12.92 -8.98 -3.36
CA GLU A 78 -14.19 -9.00 -2.62
C GLU A 78 -14.70 -7.58 -2.27
N GLU A 79 -13.79 -6.64 -2.02
CA GLU A 79 -14.08 -5.24 -1.76
C GLU A 79 -14.71 -4.51 -2.94
N TYR A 80 -14.34 -4.88 -4.19
CA TYR A 80 -14.95 -4.31 -5.41
C TYR A 80 -16.21 -5.05 -5.82
N ARG A 81 -16.29 -6.36 -5.55
CA ARG A 81 -17.45 -7.21 -5.88
C ARG A 81 -18.73 -6.68 -5.25
N ARG A 82 -18.64 -6.22 -4.00
CA ARG A 82 -19.77 -5.68 -3.23
C ARG A 82 -20.39 -4.41 -3.81
N PHE A 83 -19.69 -3.70 -4.72
CA PHE A 83 -20.26 -2.57 -5.45
C PHE A 83 -21.22 -2.98 -6.56
N PHE A 84 -21.09 -4.20 -7.05
CA PHE A 84 -21.83 -4.73 -8.18
C PHE A 84 -22.83 -5.82 -7.75
N ASP A 85 -22.85 -6.18 -6.47
CA ASP A 85 -23.84 -7.11 -5.94
C ASP A 85 -25.24 -6.49 -5.98
N GLU A 86 -26.20 -7.26 -6.49
CA GLU A 86 -27.60 -6.86 -6.55
C GLU A 86 -28.15 -6.57 -5.14
N PRO A 87 -29.14 -5.64 -5.00
CA PRO A 87 -29.74 -5.34 -3.70
C PRO A 87 -30.30 -6.60 -3.04
N PRO A 88 -30.15 -6.78 -1.72
CA PRO A 88 -30.68 -7.95 -1.03
C PRO A 88 -32.21 -8.01 -1.17
N GLY A 89 -32.69 -9.10 -1.74
CA GLY A 89 -34.14 -9.38 -1.87
C GLY A 89 -34.63 -9.73 -3.28
N GLN A 90 -33.78 -9.70 -4.30
CA GLN A 90 -34.16 -10.25 -5.61
C GLN A 90 -33.71 -11.71 -5.72
N PRO A 91 -34.58 -12.63 -6.20
CA PRO A 91 -34.20 -14.01 -6.41
C PRO A 91 -33.11 -14.09 -7.52
N PRO A 92 -32.15 -15.03 -7.42
CA PRO A 92 -31.12 -15.20 -8.43
C PRO A 92 -31.77 -15.37 -9.81
N ARG A 93 -31.41 -14.52 -10.78
CA ARG A 93 -31.89 -14.68 -12.15
C ARG A 93 -31.51 -16.05 -12.69
N GLN A 94 -32.52 -16.81 -13.10
CA GLN A 94 -32.34 -18.16 -13.64
C GLN A 94 -31.46 -18.12 -14.92
N PRO A 95 -30.55 -19.09 -15.11
CA PRO A 95 -29.75 -19.20 -16.32
C PRO A 95 -30.68 -19.47 -17.52
N GLY A 96 -30.86 -18.51 -18.42
CA GLY A 96 -31.59 -18.73 -19.64
C GLY A 96 -32.53 -17.60 -20.14
N GLN A 97 -32.58 -16.44 -19.49
CA GLN A 97 -33.41 -15.33 -19.95
C GLN A 97 -32.63 -14.32 -20.76
N GLY A 98 -32.87 -14.34 -22.05
CA GLY A 98 -32.70 -13.28 -23.05
C GLY A 98 -31.31 -13.12 -23.69
N PRO A 99 -31.24 -13.05 -25.03
CA PRO A 99 -30.06 -12.59 -25.74
C PRO A 99 -30.01 -11.07 -25.67
N GLY A 100 -28.93 -10.50 -25.05
CA GLY A 100 -28.44 -9.23 -25.55
C GLY A 100 -28.68 -7.97 -24.75
N GLU A 101 -28.62 -7.94 -23.41
CA GLU A 101 -28.21 -6.68 -22.78
C GLU A 101 -26.71 -6.55 -22.94
N PRO A 102 -26.19 -5.47 -23.53
CA PRO A 102 -24.76 -5.24 -23.60
C PRO A 102 -24.24 -5.15 -22.19
N ASN A 103 -23.22 -5.94 -21.88
CA ASN A 103 -22.51 -5.90 -20.59
C ASN A 103 -21.78 -4.55 -20.54
N ILE A 104 -22.40 -3.53 -19.95
CA ILE A 104 -21.89 -2.17 -19.88
C ILE A 104 -21.39 -1.92 -18.46
N GLY A 105 -20.09 -1.63 -18.33
CA GLY A 105 -19.50 -1.09 -17.10
C GLY A 105 -19.72 0.42 -17.04
N PHE A 106 -19.98 0.94 -15.85
CA PHE A 106 -20.15 2.37 -15.61
C PHE A 106 -19.15 2.87 -14.59
N GLY A 107 -18.66 4.10 -14.78
CA GLY A 107 -17.78 4.77 -13.84
C GLY A 107 -17.58 6.23 -14.22
N SER A 108 -16.66 6.84 -13.52
CA SER A 108 -16.22 8.22 -13.75
C SER A 108 -14.78 8.26 -14.22
N GLY A 109 -14.39 9.41 -14.73
CA GLY A 109 -13.01 9.76 -15.02
C GLY A 109 -12.80 11.26 -14.92
N PHE A 110 -11.59 11.70 -15.11
CA PHE A 110 -11.26 13.12 -15.21
C PHE A 110 -10.13 13.35 -16.21
N ILE A 111 -10.18 14.49 -16.86
CA ILE A 111 -9.24 14.90 -17.89
C ILE A 111 -8.04 15.54 -17.21
N ILE A 112 -6.82 15.10 -17.56
CA ILE A 112 -5.55 15.62 -17.04
C ILE A 112 -4.73 16.39 -18.08
N ASP A 113 -5.04 16.23 -19.36
CA ASP A 113 -4.37 16.92 -20.47
C ASP A 113 -5.44 17.44 -21.45
N PRO A 114 -5.41 18.74 -21.80
CA PRO A 114 -6.31 19.32 -22.79
C PRO A 114 -6.32 18.63 -24.17
N LYS A 115 -5.28 17.86 -24.47
CA LYS A 115 -5.18 17.04 -25.69
C LYS A 115 -6.04 15.78 -25.68
N GLY A 116 -6.64 15.44 -24.50
CA GLY A 116 -7.58 14.34 -24.39
C GLY A 116 -7.03 13.10 -23.68
N VAL A 117 -6.27 13.30 -22.58
CA VAL A 117 -5.90 12.20 -21.68
C VAL A 117 -6.86 12.20 -20.48
N ILE A 118 -7.53 11.08 -20.27
CA ILE A 118 -8.49 10.86 -19.20
C ILE A 118 -7.96 9.78 -18.28
N VAL A 119 -8.07 9.99 -16.97
CA VAL A 119 -7.74 9.03 -15.91
C VAL A 119 -9.03 8.43 -15.38
N THR A 120 -8.99 7.12 -15.09
CA THR A 120 -10.07 6.37 -14.46
C THR A 120 -9.49 5.17 -13.70
N ASN A 121 -10.34 4.38 -13.03
CA ASN A 121 -9.91 3.09 -12.48
C ASN A 121 -9.82 2.02 -13.57
N TYR A 122 -8.91 1.06 -13.35
CA TYR A 122 -8.76 -0.08 -14.26
C TYR A 122 -10.02 -0.94 -14.32
N HIS A 123 -10.63 -1.23 -13.16
CA HIS A 123 -11.85 -2.05 -13.09
C HIS A 123 -13.04 -1.46 -13.87
N VAL A 124 -13.10 -0.13 -14.09
CA VAL A 124 -14.13 0.53 -14.91
C VAL A 124 -13.99 0.14 -16.36
N VAL A 125 -12.78 -0.06 -16.84
CA VAL A 125 -12.46 -0.32 -18.26
C VAL A 125 -11.90 -1.71 -18.51
N GLU A 126 -11.85 -2.58 -17.49
CA GLU A 126 -11.32 -3.94 -17.61
C GLU A 126 -12.15 -4.71 -18.67
N ASN A 127 -11.46 -5.34 -19.62
CA ASN A 127 -12.06 -6.05 -20.75
C ASN A 127 -12.94 -5.19 -21.70
N ALA A 128 -12.88 -3.87 -21.62
CA ALA A 128 -13.58 -3.00 -22.56
C ALA A 128 -12.97 -3.10 -23.97
N GLU A 129 -13.82 -3.27 -24.97
CA GLU A 129 -13.43 -3.12 -26.37
C GLU A 129 -13.41 -1.65 -26.79
N GLN A 130 -14.31 -0.89 -26.21
CA GLN A 130 -14.55 0.51 -26.51
C GLN A 130 -15.16 1.18 -25.30
N VAL A 131 -14.82 2.45 -25.09
CA VAL A 131 -15.45 3.30 -24.08
C VAL A 131 -16.12 4.50 -24.71
N GLU A 132 -17.27 4.85 -24.17
CA GLU A 132 -18.00 6.07 -24.48
C GLU A 132 -17.84 7.04 -23.31
N ILE A 133 -17.39 8.25 -23.61
CA ILE A 133 -17.08 9.28 -22.63
C ILE A 133 -18.07 10.43 -22.81
N PHE A 134 -18.80 10.77 -21.76
CA PHE A 134 -19.78 11.85 -21.75
C PHE A 134 -19.21 13.02 -20.95
N LEU A 135 -19.09 14.17 -21.62
CA LEU A 135 -18.63 15.40 -21.02
C LEU A 135 -19.82 16.20 -20.46
N GLN A 136 -19.54 17.11 -19.54
CA GLN A 136 -20.56 17.96 -18.92
C GLN A 136 -21.31 18.85 -19.95
N ASP A 137 -20.64 19.25 -21.01
CA ASP A 137 -21.24 20.08 -22.10
C ASP A 137 -22.11 19.30 -23.10
N GLY A 138 -22.35 18.02 -22.84
CA GLY A 138 -23.16 17.14 -23.66
C GLY A 138 -22.39 16.46 -24.81
N ARG A 139 -21.11 16.77 -25.01
CA ARG A 139 -20.30 16.08 -26.02
C ARG A 139 -20.08 14.63 -25.60
N LYS A 140 -20.14 13.76 -26.60
CA LYS A 140 -19.81 12.34 -26.48
C LYS A 140 -18.55 12.06 -27.28
N LEU A 141 -17.56 11.45 -26.63
CA LEU A 141 -16.34 10.99 -27.27
C LEU A 141 -16.28 9.46 -27.18
N ILE A 142 -15.58 8.84 -28.13
CA ILE A 142 -15.44 7.39 -28.20
C ILE A 142 -13.97 7.08 -28.31
N SER A 143 -13.51 6.08 -27.58
CA SER A 143 -12.13 5.61 -27.64
C SER A 143 -12.03 4.10 -27.56
N LYS A 144 -11.00 3.58 -28.24
CA LYS A 144 -10.47 2.20 -28.11
C LYS A 144 -9.04 2.21 -27.58
N ASP A 145 -8.44 3.41 -27.41
CA ASP A 145 -7.09 3.58 -26.87
C ASP A 145 -7.17 3.64 -25.36
N ILE A 146 -7.15 2.48 -24.75
CA ILE A 146 -7.29 2.24 -23.31
C ILE A 146 -6.06 1.46 -22.85
N VAL A 147 -5.35 2.00 -21.87
CA VAL A 147 -4.19 1.35 -21.27
C VAL A 147 -4.34 1.42 -19.75
N GLY A 148 -4.06 0.33 -19.05
CA GLY A 148 -4.22 0.33 -17.60
C GLY A 148 -3.35 -0.68 -16.89
N ASP A 149 -3.30 -0.54 -15.59
CA ASP A 149 -2.56 -1.40 -14.68
C ASP A 149 -3.50 -1.95 -13.60
N LYS A 150 -3.71 -3.25 -13.64
CA LYS A 150 -4.61 -3.95 -12.72
C LYS A 150 -4.17 -3.85 -11.26
N ARG A 151 -2.86 -3.84 -11.00
CA ARG A 151 -2.32 -3.87 -9.63
C ARG A 151 -2.50 -2.54 -8.88
N SER A 152 -2.50 -1.42 -9.59
CA SER A 152 -2.78 -0.10 -9.02
C SER A 152 -4.23 0.33 -9.21
N ASP A 153 -5.03 -0.46 -9.93
CA ASP A 153 -6.40 -0.12 -10.31
C ASP A 153 -6.52 1.23 -11.03
N LEU A 154 -5.56 1.57 -11.89
CA LEU A 154 -5.54 2.81 -12.66
C LEU A 154 -5.51 2.54 -14.16
N ALA A 155 -6.19 3.37 -14.91
CA ALA A 155 -6.18 3.35 -16.38
C ALA A 155 -6.17 4.75 -16.94
N ILE A 156 -5.67 4.87 -18.18
CA ILE A 156 -5.78 6.06 -19.02
C ILE A 156 -6.56 5.72 -20.27
N ILE A 157 -7.34 6.69 -20.72
CA ILE A 157 -8.06 6.65 -21.99
C ILE A 157 -7.58 7.85 -22.80
N ARG A 158 -7.16 7.62 -24.04
CA ARG A 158 -6.80 8.70 -24.96
C ARG A 158 -7.95 8.95 -25.93
N VAL A 159 -8.42 10.19 -26.01
CA VAL A 159 -9.48 10.63 -26.92
C VAL A 159 -8.97 11.69 -27.86
N LYS A 160 -9.55 11.75 -29.06
CA LYS A 160 -9.32 12.84 -30.02
C LYS A 160 -10.44 13.85 -29.88
N ALA A 161 -10.14 15.06 -29.41
CA ALA A 161 -11.10 16.16 -29.34
C ALA A 161 -10.75 17.22 -30.39
N LYS A 162 -11.79 17.82 -30.99
CA LYS A 162 -11.62 18.90 -32.00
C LYS A 162 -11.17 20.22 -31.35
N THR A 163 -11.44 20.40 -30.07
CA THR A 163 -11.10 21.58 -29.27
C THR A 163 -10.43 21.15 -27.99
N PRO A 164 -9.54 21.96 -27.40
CA PRO A 164 -8.93 21.66 -26.10
C PRO A 164 -10.01 21.33 -25.06
N LEU A 165 -9.73 20.33 -24.25
CA LEU A 165 -10.62 19.91 -23.17
C LEU A 165 -10.20 20.59 -21.84
N PRO A 166 -11.15 20.88 -20.94
CA PRO A 166 -10.81 21.30 -19.58
C PRO A 166 -10.05 20.18 -18.88
N ALA A 167 -9.01 20.52 -18.13
CA ALA A 167 -8.17 19.53 -17.45
C ALA A 167 -7.89 19.96 -15.99
N LEU A 168 -7.75 18.96 -15.10
CA LEU A 168 -7.42 19.15 -13.70
C LEU A 168 -5.93 18.88 -13.45
N PRO A 169 -5.26 19.77 -12.70
CA PRO A 169 -3.90 19.52 -12.26
C PRO A 169 -3.88 18.53 -11.10
N PHE A 170 -2.82 17.74 -11.02
CA PHE A 170 -2.54 16.94 -9.82
C PHE A 170 -1.95 17.82 -8.70
N GLY A 171 -2.45 17.62 -7.48
CA GLY A 171 -1.85 18.06 -6.24
C GLY A 171 -0.84 17.06 -5.68
N ASP A 172 -0.26 17.37 -4.53
CA ASP A 172 0.62 16.49 -3.79
C ASP A 172 -0.14 15.80 -2.63
N SER A 173 -0.30 14.48 -2.72
CA SER A 173 -0.98 13.71 -1.68
C SER A 173 -0.17 13.57 -0.39
N ASP A 174 1.16 13.75 -0.45
CA ASP A 174 2.02 13.66 0.73
C ASP A 174 1.88 14.91 1.61
N GLU A 175 1.52 16.07 1.03
CA GLU A 175 1.25 17.33 1.75
C GLU A 175 -0.11 17.33 2.45
N MET A 176 -1.03 16.40 2.10
CA MET A 176 -2.34 16.35 2.74
C MET A 176 -2.22 15.83 4.17
N GLU A 177 -2.98 16.44 5.09
CA GLU A 177 -3.03 16.05 6.49
C GLU A 177 -4.43 15.54 6.89
N VAL A 178 -4.46 14.74 7.97
CA VAL A 178 -5.74 14.28 8.55
C VAL A 178 -6.51 15.49 9.06
N GLY A 179 -7.76 15.62 8.59
CA GLY A 179 -8.60 16.79 8.87
C GLY A 179 -8.73 17.76 7.69
N ASP A 180 -7.89 17.66 6.66
CA ASP A 180 -8.01 18.49 5.46
C ASP A 180 -9.32 18.21 4.71
N ARG A 181 -10.01 19.28 4.33
CA ARG A 181 -11.27 19.20 3.58
C ARG A 181 -11.03 18.77 2.14
N VAL A 182 -11.88 17.87 1.67
CA VAL A 182 -11.81 17.31 0.31
C VAL A 182 -13.19 17.18 -0.32
N LEU A 183 -13.22 17.16 -1.66
CA LEU A 183 -14.42 16.85 -2.42
C LEU A 183 -14.18 15.61 -3.26
N ALA A 184 -15.04 14.61 -3.11
CA ALA A 184 -15.08 13.47 -4.02
C ALA A 184 -16.11 13.75 -5.12
N ILE A 185 -15.66 13.62 -6.37
CA ILE A 185 -16.48 13.97 -7.54
C ILE A 185 -16.61 12.75 -8.44
N GLY A 186 -17.80 12.58 -9.01
CA GLY A 186 -18.08 11.57 -10.01
C GLY A 186 -19.20 12.03 -10.94
N ALA A 187 -19.40 11.30 -12.02
CA ALA A 187 -20.47 11.53 -13.02
C ALA A 187 -21.23 10.22 -13.28
N PRO A 188 -21.93 9.65 -12.27
CA PRO A 188 -22.62 8.37 -12.41
C PRO A 188 -23.73 8.44 -13.47
N PHE A 189 -23.87 7.37 -14.27
CA PHE A 189 -24.98 7.17 -15.20
C PHE A 189 -25.20 8.27 -16.25
N GLY A 190 -24.12 8.96 -16.68
CA GLY A 190 -24.24 10.06 -17.65
C GLY A 190 -24.88 11.33 -17.07
N LEU A 191 -25.16 11.34 -15.75
CA LEU A 191 -25.69 12.50 -15.06
C LEU A 191 -24.57 13.50 -14.77
N THR A 192 -24.87 14.79 -14.87
CA THR A 192 -23.92 15.85 -14.56
C THR A 192 -23.47 15.78 -13.10
N GLY A 193 -22.22 15.49 -12.90
CA GLY A 193 -21.39 15.48 -11.71
C GLY A 193 -22.05 15.44 -10.33
N SER A 194 -21.92 14.32 -9.63
CA SER A 194 -22.20 14.22 -8.19
C SER A 194 -20.98 14.69 -7.41
N VAL A 195 -21.18 15.52 -6.39
CA VAL A 195 -20.13 16.03 -5.52
C VAL A 195 -20.49 15.73 -4.06
N THR A 196 -19.57 15.09 -3.37
CA THR A 196 -19.67 14.87 -1.94
C THR A 196 -18.48 15.51 -1.24
N HIS A 197 -18.64 15.98 0.00
CA HIS A 197 -17.57 16.58 0.76
C HIS A 197 -17.26 15.79 2.03
N GLY A 198 -16.05 15.88 2.48
CA GLY A 198 -15.56 15.28 3.71
C GLY A 198 -14.17 15.77 4.03
N ILE A 199 -13.45 14.98 4.79
CA ILE A 199 -12.06 15.23 5.17
C ILE A 199 -11.17 14.04 4.81
N ILE A 200 -9.86 14.24 4.84
CA ILE A 200 -8.90 13.14 4.94
C ILE A 200 -9.02 12.56 6.35
N SER A 201 -9.53 11.35 6.46
CA SER A 201 -9.72 10.65 7.74
C SER A 201 -8.49 9.85 8.16
N ALA A 202 -7.68 9.39 7.20
CA ALA A 202 -6.40 8.73 7.41
C ALA A 202 -5.58 8.70 6.11
N LYS A 203 -4.27 8.50 6.25
CA LYS A 203 -3.32 8.33 5.13
C LYS A 203 -2.77 6.90 5.12
N SER A 204 -2.19 6.50 3.99
CA SER A 204 -1.46 5.24 3.82
C SER A 204 -2.26 4.00 4.24
N ARG A 205 -3.56 3.95 3.88
CA ARG A 205 -4.36 2.74 4.07
C ARG A 205 -4.06 1.72 2.99
N ASN A 206 -4.14 0.45 3.37
CA ASN A 206 -4.00 -0.68 2.48
C ASN A 206 -5.18 -1.64 2.70
N LEU A 207 -5.82 -2.06 1.64
CA LEU A 207 -6.76 -3.18 1.65
C LEU A 207 -5.90 -4.43 1.45
N LYS A 208 -5.94 -5.38 2.38
CA LYS A 208 -5.12 -6.61 2.39
C LYS A 208 -5.09 -7.28 1.01
N GLY A 209 -4.05 -7.07 0.21
CA GLY A 209 -3.95 -7.67 -1.10
C GLY A 209 -2.56 -7.53 -1.74
N ALA A 210 -2.32 -6.54 -2.52
CA ALA A 210 -1.07 -6.38 -3.26
C ALA A 210 -0.36 -5.11 -2.79
N GLY A 211 0.84 -5.20 -2.28
CA GLY A 211 1.64 -4.17 -1.62
C GLY A 211 1.97 -2.87 -2.38
N TYR A 212 1.13 -2.47 -3.32
CA TYR A 212 1.28 -1.24 -4.12
C TYR A 212 0.15 -0.24 -3.90
N GLU A 213 -0.72 -0.51 -2.91
CA GLU A 213 -1.85 0.33 -2.58
C GLU A 213 -1.40 1.37 -1.54
N ASP A 214 -1.61 2.64 -1.84
CA ASP A 214 -1.50 3.76 -0.92
C ASP A 214 -2.77 4.58 -1.04
N PHE A 215 -3.72 4.32 -0.13
CA PHE A 215 -5.00 4.99 -0.16
C PHE A 215 -5.06 6.13 0.85
N LEU A 216 -5.62 7.24 0.40
CA LEU A 216 -6.21 8.25 1.27
C LEU A 216 -7.59 7.76 1.70
N GLN A 217 -7.84 7.75 3.00
CA GLN A 217 -9.17 7.48 3.56
C GLN A 217 -9.93 8.79 3.72
N THR A 218 -11.19 8.80 3.30
CA THR A 218 -12.09 9.97 3.46
C THR A 218 -13.47 9.53 3.94
N ASP A 219 -14.17 10.43 4.62
CA ASP A 219 -15.59 10.30 4.93
C ASP A 219 -16.49 11.03 3.91
N ALA A 220 -15.90 11.63 2.86
CA ALA A 220 -16.66 12.03 1.68
C ALA A 220 -17.34 10.79 1.08
N ALA A 221 -18.64 10.84 0.86
CA ALA A 221 -19.40 9.67 0.43
C ALA A 221 -18.94 9.20 -0.95
N ILE A 222 -18.39 8.01 -1.02
CA ILE A 222 -18.07 7.28 -2.25
C ILE A 222 -19.17 6.25 -2.48
N ASN A 223 -19.78 6.28 -3.66
CA ASN A 223 -20.82 5.35 -4.05
C ASN A 223 -20.55 4.83 -5.47
N PRO A 224 -21.20 3.73 -5.91
CA PRO A 224 -21.12 3.27 -7.29
C PRO A 224 -21.34 4.42 -8.28
N GLY A 225 -20.41 4.58 -9.20
CA GLY A 225 -20.38 5.69 -10.16
C GLY A 225 -19.37 6.79 -9.86
N ASN A 226 -18.90 6.97 -8.62
CA ASN A 226 -17.78 7.89 -8.32
C ASN A 226 -16.41 7.26 -8.61
N SER A 227 -16.33 5.94 -8.71
CA SER A 227 -15.07 5.23 -9.02
C SER A 227 -14.44 5.74 -10.30
N GLY A 228 -13.13 6.04 -10.25
CA GLY A 228 -12.38 6.67 -11.33
C GLY A 228 -12.45 8.19 -11.37
N GLY A 229 -13.39 8.81 -10.64
CA GLY A 229 -13.48 10.26 -10.48
C GLY A 229 -12.41 10.83 -9.54
N PRO A 230 -12.18 12.16 -9.55
CA PRO A 230 -11.16 12.78 -8.74
C PRO A 230 -11.62 12.99 -7.28
N LEU A 231 -10.69 12.81 -6.34
CA LEU A 231 -10.71 13.43 -5.02
C LEU A 231 -9.88 14.71 -5.09
N ILE A 232 -10.47 15.86 -4.79
CA ILE A 232 -9.78 17.15 -4.90
C ILE A 232 -9.65 17.85 -3.56
N ASN A 233 -8.61 18.67 -3.43
CA ASN A 233 -8.46 19.61 -2.33
C ASN A 233 -9.20 20.92 -2.60
N LEU A 234 -9.15 21.87 -1.66
CA LEU A 234 -9.83 23.17 -1.80
C LEU A 234 -9.19 24.11 -2.81
N GLU A 235 -8.01 23.76 -3.34
CA GLU A 235 -7.38 24.48 -4.45
C GLU A 235 -7.81 23.97 -5.84
N GLY A 236 -8.67 22.93 -5.88
CA GLY A 236 -9.10 22.30 -7.13
C GLY A 236 -8.08 21.34 -7.74
N LYS A 237 -7.06 20.96 -7.00
CA LYS A 237 -6.04 19.98 -7.42
C LYS A 237 -6.47 18.57 -7.04
N VAL A 238 -6.20 17.62 -7.93
CA VAL A 238 -6.50 16.20 -7.69
C VAL A 238 -5.47 15.63 -6.73
N ILE A 239 -5.91 15.23 -5.54
CA ILE A 239 -5.09 14.60 -4.50
C ILE A 239 -5.30 13.09 -4.42
N GLY A 240 -6.28 12.55 -5.17
CA GLY A 240 -6.53 11.12 -5.27
C GLY A 240 -7.50 10.74 -6.36
N VAL A 241 -7.61 9.44 -6.64
CA VAL A 241 -8.60 8.84 -7.56
C VAL A 241 -9.54 7.99 -6.73
N ASN A 242 -10.83 8.36 -6.69
CA ASN A 242 -11.86 7.61 -5.95
C ASN A 242 -11.92 6.17 -6.48
N THR A 243 -11.88 5.17 -5.59
CA THR A 243 -11.80 3.79 -6.07
C THR A 243 -12.70 2.81 -5.34
N ALA A 244 -12.73 2.82 -4.02
CA ALA A 244 -13.42 1.79 -3.24
C ALA A 244 -14.05 2.34 -1.95
N ILE A 245 -14.91 1.52 -1.34
CA ILE A 245 -15.37 1.71 0.04
C ILE A 245 -15.02 0.45 0.85
N LYS A 246 -14.78 0.63 2.14
CA LYS A 246 -14.77 -0.50 3.08
C LYS A 246 -16.16 -0.59 3.70
N SER A 247 -16.93 -1.62 3.31
CA SER A 247 -18.33 -1.77 3.72
C SER A 247 -18.66 -3.23 4.04
N ARG A 248 -19.60 -3.43 4.97
CA ARG A 248 -20.19 -4.74 5.27
C ARG A 248 -21.49 -4.99 4.51
N SER A 249 -22.17 -3.94 4.09
CA SER A 249 -23.50 -3.98 3.47
C SER A 249 -23.50 -3.61 1.98
N GLY A 250 -22.34 -3.30 1.38
CA GLY A 250 -22.24 -2.83 0.00
C GLY A 250 -22.45 -1.32 -0.19
N GLY A 251 -23.05 -0.60 0.75
CA GLY A 251 -23.22 0.86 0.73
C GLY A 251 -22.14 1.59 1.53
N PHE A 252 -22.00 2.89 1.31
CA PHE A 252 -21.07 3.74 2.03
C PHE A 252 -21.38 3.76 3.56
N GLN A 253 -20.36 3.49 4.37
CA GLN A 253 -20.45 3.44 5.84
C GLN A 253 -19.39 4.35 6.50
N GLY A 254 -19.08 5.48 5.90
CA GLY A 254 -18.13 6.46 6.45
C GLY A 254 -16.67 6.18 6.10
N ILE A 255 -16.37 5.15 5.29
CA ILE A 255 -15.00 4.83 4.85
C ILE A 255 -14.96 4.76 3.33
N GLY A 256 -14.52 5.86 2.72
CA GLY A 256 -14.15 5.95 1.32
C GLY A 256 -12.64 5.87 1.16
N LEU A 257 -12.19 5.32 0.05
CA LEU A 257 -10.78 5.15 -0.29
C LEU A 257 -10.50 5.74 -1.66
N ALA A 258 -9.42 6.51 -1.76
CA ALA A 258 -8.93 7.07 -3.00
C ALA A 258 -7.44 6.75 -3.17
N ILE A 259 -7.03 6.34 -4.36
CA ILE A 259 -5.61 6.12 -4.70
C ILE A 259 -4.91 7.47 -4.63
N ALA A 260 -3.84 7.55 -3.84
CA ALA A 260 -3.09 8.80 -3.63
C ALA A 260 -2.53 9.37 -4.94
N SER A 261 -2.58 10.70 -5.11
CA SER A 261 -2.18 11.35 -6.37
C SER A 261 -0.73 11.11 -6.75
N ASN A 262 0.17 10.96 -5.78
CA ASN A 262 1.59 10.70 -6.07
C ASN A 262 1.80 9.30 -6.65
N VAL A 263 1.02 8.30 -6.20
CA VAL A 263 0.96 6.97 -6.83
C VAL A 263 0.37 7.09 -8.24
N ALA A 264 -0.75 7.80 -8.38
CA ALA A 264 -1.40 7.99 -9.67
C ALA A 264 -0.49 8.68 -10.69
N LYS A 265 0.20 9.76 -10.31
CA LYS A 265 1.17 10.46 -11.20
C LYS A 265 2.25 9.53 -11.73
N ASN A 266 2.83 8.68 -10.86
CA ASN A 266 3.87 7.73 -11.27
C ASN A 266 3.33 6.69 -12.26
N VAL A 267 2.23 6.03 -11.90
CA VAL A 267 1.58 5.01 -12.74
C VAL A 267 1.17 5.59 -14.09
N ILE A 268 0.47 6.73 -14.10
CA ILE A 268 0.01 7.40 -15.32
C ILE A 268 1.18 7.83 -16.19
N GLY A 269 2.27 8.34 -15.58
CA GLY A 269 3.49 8.71 -16.32
C GLY A 269 4.08 7.53 -17.08
N GLN A 270 4.13 6.34 -16.47
CA GLN A 270 4.60 5.12 -17.12
C GLN A 270 3.61 4.63 -18.21
N LEU A 271 2.29 4.64 -17.94
CA LEU A 271 1.28 4.27 -18.93
C LEU A 271 1.29 5.18 -20.16
N LEU A 272 1.54 6.48 -19.97
CA LEU A 272 1.67 7.44 -21.06
C LEU A 272 2.91 7.21 -21.92
N LYS A 273 4.03 6.89 -21.27
CA LYS A 273 5.34 6.72 -21.90
C LYS A 273 5.48 5.34 -22.55
N ASP A 274 5.25 4.29 -21.78
CA ASP A 274 5.63 2.91 -22.12
C ASP A 274 4.43 2.00 -22.37
N GLY A 275 3.21 2.45 -22.00
CA GLY A 275 1.98 1.65 -22.11
C GLY A 275 1.88 0.55 -21.04
N VAL A 276 2.87 0.43 -20.15
CA VAL A 276 2.94 -0.60 -19.12
C VAL A 276 3.59 -0.03 -17.88
N VAL A 277 3.17 -0.52 -16.70
CA VAL A 277 3.77 -0.14 -15.42
C VAL A 277 4.78 -1.20 -15.01
N ARG A 278 6.04 -0.80 -14.95
CA ARG A 278 7.14 -1.66 -14.49
C ARG A 278 7.48 -1.32 -13.05
N ARG A 279 7.69 -2.34 -12.25
CA ARG A 279 8.01 -2.18 -10.82
C ARG A 279 9.32 -2.85 -10.49
N GLY A 280 10.12 -2.18 -9.68
CA GLY A 280 11.32 -2.77 -9.12
C GLY A 280 10.96 -3.97 -8.21
N TYR A 281 11.82 -4.97 -8.23
CA TYR A 281 11.65 -6.23 -7.53
C TYR A 281 12.94 -6.64 -6.83
N LEU A 282 12.81 -7.09 -5.58
CA LEU A 282 13.90 -7.67 -4.79
C LEU A 282 13.81 -9.19 -4.73
N GLY A 283 12.62 -9.73 -4.67
CA GLY A 283 12.38 -11.15 -4.45
C GLY A 283 12.50 -11.56 -3.00
N VAL A 284 11.85 -10.82 -2.12
CA VAL A 284 11.78 -11.09 -0.69
C VAL A 284 10.36 -11.03 -0.19
N GLN A 285 10.07 -11.80 0.86
CA GLN A 285 8.93 -11.59 1.72
C GLN A 285 9.39 -10.83 2.96
N ILE A 286 8.62 -9.87 3.41
CA ILE A 286 9.00 -8.91 4.44
C ILE A 286 7.90 -8.75 5.49
N LYS A 287 8.31 -8.37 6.71
CA LYS A 287 7.44 -8.11 7.85
C LYS A 287 7.93 -6.89 8.61
N ASP A 288 7.00 -6.10 9.15
CA ASP A 288 7.36 -5.01 10.04
C ASP A 288 8.02 -5.54 11.33
N LEU A 289 8.98 -4.79 11.83
CA LEU A 289 9.58 -5.03 13.12
C LEU A 289 8.67 -4.38 14.18
N ASP A 290 7.74 -5.15 14.73
CA ASP A 290 6.92 -4.72 15.87
C ASP A 290 7.74 -4.60 17.15
N SER A 291 7.22 -3.91 18.17
CA SER A 291 7.91 -3.66 19.44
C SER A 291 8.36 -4.96 20.12
N ASP A 292 7.53 -5.98 20.08
CA ASP A 292 7.77 -7.26 20.72
C ASP A 292 8.91 -8.04 20.06
N LEU A 293 8.90 -8.06 18.72
CA LEU A 293 9.96 -8.67 17.92
C LEU A 293 11.27 -7.88 18.05
N ALA A 294 11.18 -6.53 18.10
CA ALA A 294 12.33 -5.66 18.31
C ALA A 294 13.02 -5.94 19.66
N GLU A 295 12.25 -6.01 20.74
CA GLU A 295 12.78 -6.33 22.08
C GLU A 295 13.45 -7.69 22.09
N GLN A 296 12.78 -8.72 21.52
CA GLN A 296 13.32 -10.08 21.45
C GLN A 296 14.60 -10.16 20.59
N LEU A 297 14.70 -9.33 19.56
CA LEU A 297 15.90 -9.24 18.72
C LEU A 297 16.95 -8.29 19.28
N GLY A 298 16.71 -7.61 20.41
CA GLY A 298 17.59 -6.61 21.01
C GLY A 298 17.78 -5.38 20.12
N LEU A 299 16.76 -5.05 19.34
CA LEU A 299 16.71 -3.93 18.39
C LEU A 299 15.74 -2.86 18.89
N LYS A 300 15.82 -1.65 18.32
CA LYS A 300 14.85 -0.59 18.60
C LYS A 300 13.64 -0.77 17.67
N GLU A 301 12.45 -0.51 18.20
CA GLU A 301 11.22 -0.42 17.40
C GLU A 301 11.40 0.59 16.25
N GLY A 302 10.85 0.27 15.07
CA GLY A 302 11.01 1.10 13.87
C GLY A 302 12.44 1.14 13.31
N ALA A 303 13.32 0.21 13.72
CA ALA A 303 14.70 0.15 13.23
C ALA A 303 14.82 -0.42 11.82
N GLY A 304 13.73 -0.88 11.21
CA GLY A 304 13.76 -1.45 9.86
C GLY A 304 12.70 -2.51 9.60
N VAL A 305 12.86 -3.25 8.52
CA VAL A 305 11.96 -4.29 8.03
C VAL A 305 12.66 -5.63 7.97
N VAL A 306 12.06 -6.65 8.56
CA VAL A 306 12.63 -8.01 8.62
C VAL A 306 12.32 -8.76 7.32
N ILE A 307 13.35 -9.38 6.74
CA ILE A 307 13.19 -10.32 5.64
C ILE A 307 12.80 -11.67 6.21
N THR A 308 11.58 -12.12 5.91
CA THR A 308 11.08 -13.43 6.35
C THR A 308 11.39 -14.53 5.32
N ARG A 309 11.57 -14.15 4.04
CA ARG A 309 11.90 -15.10 2.98
C ARG A 309 12.66 -14.42 1.85
N VAL A 310 13.62 -15.12 1.27
CA VAL A 310 14.27 -14.78 0.00
C VAL A 310 13.83 -15.79 -1.04
N PHE A 311 13.27 -15.31 -2.16
CA PHE A 311 12.85 -16.16 -3.27
C PHE A 311 14.06 -16.46 -4.20
N GLU A 312 14.09 -17.67 -4.75
CA GLU A 312 15.11 -18.07 -5.72
C GLU A 312 14.49 -18.49 -7.06
N PRO A 313 15.06 -18.03 -8.20
CA PRO A 313 16.09 -17.00 -8.32
C PRO A 313 15.54 -15.59 -8.14
N SER A 314 16.30 -14.69 -7.52
CA SER A 314 15.91 -13.29 -7.32
C SER A 314 17.13 -12.36 -7.18
N PRO A 315 16.95 -11.04 -7.31
CA PRO A 315 17.98 -10.06 -6.97
C PRO A 315 18.53 -10.21 -5.56
N ALA A 316 17.65 -10.43 -4.59
CA ALA A 316 18.02 -10.60 -3.19
C ALA A 316 18.89 -11.86 -3.00
N SER A 317 18.54 -12.99 -3.59
CA SER A 317 19.35 -14.22 -3.48
C SER A 317 20.72 -14.05 -4.12
N LYS A 318 20.81 -13.39 -5.29
CA LYS A 318 22.08 -13.09 -5.96
C LYS A 318 22.98 -12.15 -5.16
N SER A 319 22.41 -11.25 -4.35
CA SER A 319 23.16 -10.32 -3.51
C SER A 319 23.64 -10.91 -2.18
N GLY A 320 23.27 -12.15 -1.87
CA GLY A 320 23.57 -12.80 -0.59
C GLY A 320 22.70 -12.32 0.57
N MET A 321 21.56 -11.71 0.30
CA MET A 321 20.52 -11.39 1.29
C MET A 321 19.94 -12.69 1.87
N LYS A 322 19.61 -12.70 3.16
CA LYS A 322 19.12 -13.89 3.86
C LYS A 322 17.86 -13.60 4.66
N SER A 323 17.08 -14.65 4.89
CA SER A 323 15.99 -14.60 5.87
C SER A 323 16.57 -14.29 7.26
N GLY A 324 15.92 -13.39 7.99
CA GLY A 324 16.37 -12.85 9.26
C GLY A 324 17.16 -11.54 9.16
N ASP A 325 17.52 -11.08 7.96
CA ASP A 325 18.11 -9.75 7.75
C ASP A 325 17.10 -8.66 8.11
N LEU A 326 17.54 -7.65 8.84
CA LEU A 326 16.78 -6.42 9.08
C LEU A 326 17.25 -5.33 8.11
N VAL A 327 16.42 -4.98 7.15
CA VAL A 327 16.71 -3.88 6.20
C VAL A 327 16.49 -2.54 6.89
N THR A 328 17.54 -1.72 6.98
CA THR A 328 17.50 -0.39 7.61
C THR A 328 17.59 0.76 6.62
N LYS A 329 18.23 0.52 5.44
CA LYS A 329 18.29 1.49 4.34
C LYS A 329 18.37 0.79 2.99
N ILE A 330 17.87 1.46 1.96
CA ILE A 330 18.02 1.07 0.57
C ILE A 330 18.19 2.31 -0.31
N ALA A 331 19.18 2.29 -1.21
CA ALA A 331 19.52 3.42 -2.09
C ALA A 331 19.67 4.75 -1.30
N GLY A 332 20.32 4.70 -0.13
CA GLY A 332 20.56 5.85 0.75
C GLY A 332 19.34 6.32 1.55
N LYS A 333 18.15 5.77 1.31
CA LYS A 333 16.90 6.11 2.01
C LYS A 333 16.70 5.20 3.21
N ALA A 334 16.36 5.77 4.38
CA ALA A 334 16.02 5.00 5.56
C ALA A 334 14.75 4.19 5.33
N VAL A 335 14.66 3.02 5.94
CA VAL A 335 13.50 2.13 5.90
C VAL A 335 13.09 1.86 7.33
N ARG A 336 11.87 2.23 7.69
CA ARG A 336 11.33 2.06 9.04
C ARG A 336 10.18 1.06 9.09
N GLU A 337 9.41 0.99 7.99
CA GLU A 337 8.23 0.14 7.86
C GLU A 337 8.18 -0.54 6.48
N LEU A 338 7.46 -1.65 6.40
CA LEU A 338 7.28 -2.48 5.21
C LEU A 338 6.85 -1.68 3.97
N ARG A 339 5.90 -0.76 4.14
CA ARG A 339 5.36 0.05 3.05
C ARG A 339 6.41 1.00 2.46
N GLU A 340 7.24 1.58 3.33
CA GLU A 340 8.31 2.46 2.89
C GLU A 340 9.31 1.70 2.02
N LEU A 341 9.70 0.47 2.44
CA LEU A 341 10.55 -0.39 1.63
C LEU A 341 9.91 -0.72 0.28
N GLN A 342 8.64 -1.14 0.28
CA GLN A 342 7.92 -1.46 -0.95
C GLN A 342 7.83 -0.25 -1.89
N ARG A 343 7.48 0.94 -1.37
CA ARG A 343 7.39 2.18 -2.14
C ARG A 343 8.74 2.58 -2.72
N ILE A 344 9.81 2.50 -1.93
CA ILE A 344 11.16 2.81 -2.41
C ILE A 344 11.52 1.86 -3.56
N VAL A 345 11.42 0.55 -3.32
CA VAL A 345 11.80 -0.49 -4.31
C VAL A 345 11.01 -0.36 -5.60
N ALA A 346 9.69 -0.16 -5.52
CA ALA A 346 8.83 -0.04 -6.71
C ALA A 346 9.22 1.14 -7.62
N ASN A 347 9.85 2.17 -7.05
CA ASN A 347 10.24 3.39 -7.76
C ASN A 347 11.74 3.46 -8.10
N LEU A 348 12.53 2.43 -7.77
CA LEU A 348 13.94 2.40 -8.14
C LEU A 348 14.10 2.10 -9.63
N PRO A 349 15.12 2.67 -10.28
CA PRO A 349 15.45 2.36 -11.67
C PRO A 349 15.75 0.87 -11.84
N LEU A 350 15.20 0.28 -12.91
CA LEU A 350 15.43 -1.11 -13.24
C LEU A 350 16.85 -1.31 -13.80
N ASN A 351 17.43 -2.46 -13.53
CA ASN A 351 18.78 -2.87 -13.97
C ASN A 351 19.92 -2.00 -13.41
N GLU A 352 19.64 -1.21 -12.39
CA GLU A 352 20.66 -0.45 -11.67
C GLU A 352 21.01 -1.12 -10.34
N ALA A 353 22.32 -1.06 -10.01
CA ALA A 353 22.81 -1.57 -8.74
C ALA A 353 22.55 -0.54 -7.62
N VAL A 354 21.95 -0.98 -6.55
CA VAL A 354 21.67 -0.18 -5.35
C VAL A 354 22.32 -0.81 -4.13
N GLU A 355 22.66 0.03 -3.17
CA GLU A 355 23.16 -0.40 -1.86
C GLU A 355 22.00 -0.61 -0.89
N VAL A 356 22.06 -1.73 -0.15
CA VAL A 356 21.11 -2.08 0.91
C VAL A 356 21.87 -2.29 2.21
N GLU A 357 21.57 -1.50 3.23
CA GLU A 357 22.10 -1.71 4.57
C GLU A 357 21.18 -2.65 5.34
N VAL A 358 21.76 -3.73 5.86
CA VAL A 358 21.07 -4.71 6.70
C VAL A 358 21.77 -4.90 8.04
N ILE A 359 21.01 -5.32 9.04
CA ILE A 359 21.55 -5.86 10.29
C ILE A 359 21.35 -7.37 10.26
N ARG A 360 22.44 -8.13 10.34
CA ARG A 360 22.48 -9.59 10.39
C ARG A 360 23.24 -10.02 11.64
N ASP A 361 22.65 -10.83 12.50
CA ASP A 361 23.25 -11.32 13.75
C ASP A 361 23.83 -10.18 14.61
N GLY A 362 23.13 -9.02 14.64
CA GLY A 362 23.54 -7.82 15.37
C GLY A 362 24.63 -6.96 14.67
N ALA A 363 25.21 -7.43 13.55
CA ALA A 363 26.23 -6.70 12.79
C ALA A 363 25.63 -5.99 11.59
N LYS A 364 26.04 -4.74 11.35
CA LYS A 364 25.67 -3.99 10.14
C LYS A 364 26.44 -4.52 8.94
N GLN A 365 25.75 -4.76 7.84
CA GLN A 365 26.33 -5.18 6.55
C GLN A 365 25.76 -4.32 5.45
N SER A 366 26.56 -4.07 4.40
CA SER A 366 26.12 -3.45 3.18
C SER A 366 26.16 -4.47 2.04
N LEU A 367 25.05 -4.61 1.36
CA LEU A 367 24.89 -5.51 0.21
C LEU A 367 24.65 -4.68 -1.04
N LYS A 368 25.24 -5.09 -2.18
CA LYS A 368 24.91 -4.53 -3.49
C LYS A 368 23.96 -5.46 -4.21
N LEU A 369 22.84 -4.90 -4.68
CA LEU A 369 21.87 -5.68 -5.40
C LEU A 369 21.36 -4.90 -6.62
N THR A 370 21.10 -5.61 -7.72
CA THR A 370 20.55 -5.02 -8.94
C THR A 370 19.03 -5.14 -8.91
N ILE A 371 18.33 -4.03 -9.10
CA ILE A 371 16.86 -4.03 -9.16
C ILE A 371 16.43 -4.67 -10.48
N GLU A 372 15.65 -5.74 -10.44
CA GLU A 372 15.03 -6.36 -11.61
C GLU A 372 13.55 -5.99 -11.72
N GLU A 373 12.97 -6.21 -12.89
CA GLU A 373 11.52 -6.04 -13.06
C GLU A 373 10.77 -7.16 -12.35
N GLN A 374 9.68 -6.80 -11.68
CA GLN A 374 8.86 -7.76 -10.96
C GLN A 374 8.20 -8.76 -11.92
N PRO A 375 8.37 -10.08 -11.73
CA PRO A 375 7.68 -11.09 -12.54
C PRO A 375 6.15 -10.95 -12.47
N GLU A 376 5.47 -11.16 -13.60
CA GLU A 376 4.00 -11.12 -13.67
C GLU A 376 3.33 -12.12 -12.70
N THR A 377 3.98 -13.26 -12.48
CA THR A 377 3.51 -14.32 -11.57
C THR A 377 3.79 -14.05 -10.10
N PHE A 378 4.50 -12.95 -9.77
CA PHE A 378 4.77 -12.62 -8.37
C PHE A 378 3.47 -12.25 -7.63
N GLY A 379 3.24 -12.89 -6.49
CA GLY A 379 2.01 -12.71 -5.69
C GLY A 379 0.85 -13.61 -6.11
N THR A 380 0.91 -14.25 -7.30
CA THR A 380 -0.07 -15.29 -7.71
C THR A 380 0.38 -16.70 -7.33
N ALA A 381 1.56 -16.83 -6.75
CA ALA A 381 2.16 -18.10 -6.40
C ALA A 381 1.37 -18.78 -5.28
N GLY A 382 0.60 -19.76 -5.71
CA GLY A 382 0.39 -20.99 -5.00
C GLY A 382 -0.50 -20.89 -3.75
N ARG A 383 -1.78 -21.22 -3.92
CA ARG A 383 -2.38 -22.12 -2.94
C ARG A 383 -1.39 -23.25 -2.74
N LEU A 384 -0.81 -23.29 -1.53
CA LEU A 384 -0.04 -24.44 -1.10
C LEU A 384 -0.88 -25.69 -1.43
N PRO A 385 -0.29 -26.77 -1.97
CA PRO A 385 -1.00 -28.02 -2.12
C PRO A 385 -1.64 -28.33 -0.77
N GLN A 386 -2.93 -28.62 -0.75
CA GLN A 386 -3.55 -29.14 0.48
C GLN A 386 -2.96 -30.54 0.68
N PRO A 387 -2.16 -30.77 1.70
CA PRO A 387 -1.61 -32.09 1.90
C PRO A 387 -2.72 -32.97 2.39
N GLY A 388 -2.95 -34.04 1.69
CA GLY A 388 -3.63 -35.20 2.23
C GLY A 388 -2.81 -35.93 3.30
N LEU A 389 -1.55 -35.55 3.50
CA LEU A 389 -0.64 -36.06 4.51
C LEU A 389 -0.93 -35.40 5.87
N ARG A 390 -1.36 -36.21 6.82
CA ARG A 390 -1.30 -35.90 8.25
C ARG A 390 -0.16 -36.74 8.82
N PRO A 391 1.01 -36.12 9.11
CA PRO A 391 2.05 -36.85 9.83
C PRO A 391 1.46 -37.32 11.18
N GLU A 392 1.36 -38.62 11.37
CA GLU A 392 0.88 -39.20 12.63
C GLU A 392 2.05 -39.25 13.61
N GLY A 393 1.82 -38.86 14.87
CA GLY A 393 2.78 -38.94 15.94
C GLY A 393 3.26 -37.58 16.47
N GLY A 394 4.05 -37.64 17.52
CA GLY A 394 4.63 -36.46 18.19
C GLY A 394 4.08 -36.22 19.59
N ILE A 395 4.71 -35.28 20.30
CA ILE A 395 4.36 -34.93 21.68
C ILE A 395 3.48 -33.67 21.66
N LEU A 396 2.36 -33.76 22.38
CA LEU A 396 1.45 -32.61 22.55
C LEU A 396 1.95 -31.69 23.67
N PHE A 397 2.09 -30.44 23.36
CA PHE A 397 2.39 -29.36 24.30
C PHE A 397 1.11 -28.53 24.54
N GLU A 398 0.27 -29.03 25.47
CA GLU A 398 -1.06 -28.45 25.73
C GLU A 398 -1.02 -26.95 26.02
N LYS A 399 -0.04 -26.48 26.85
CA LYS A 399 0.14 -25.07 27.20
C LYS A 399 0.42 -24.18 25.99
N LEU A 400 1.06 -24.72 24.95
CA LEU A 400 1.33 -23.99 23.70
C LEU A 400 0.22 -24.17 22.67
N GLY A 401 -0.58 -25.22 22.81
CA GLY A 401 -1.64 -25.55 21.86
C GLY A 401 -1.12 -26.12 20.55
N LEU A 402 0.00 -26.88 20.58
CA LEU A 402 0.57 -27.52 19.40
C LEU A 402 1.17 -28.89 19.71
N ARG A 403 1.20 -29.76 18.70
CA ARG A 403 1.91 -31.04 18.73
C ARG A 403 3.12 -30.95 17.82
N VAL A 404 4.25 -31.45 18.27
CA VAL A 404 5.47 -31.51 17.46
C VAL A 404 5.99 -32.94 17.37
N GLY A 405 6.49 -33.29 16.19
CA GLY A 405 7.14 -34.57 15.88
C GLY A 405 8.55 -34.34 15.31
N GLU A 406 9.29 -35.42 15.13
CA GLU A 406 10.58 -35.38 14.45
C GLU A 406 10.39 -35.02 12.97
N ALA A 407 11.23 -34.13 12.47
CA ALA A 407 11.19 -33.64 11.10
C ALA A 407 12.00 -34.57 10.17
N ALA A 408 11.43 -35.74 9.83
CA ALA A 408 12.08 -36.64 8.88
C ALA A 408 12.20 -36.03 7.48
N ASN A 409 13.40 -36.07 6.89
CA ASN A 409 13.70 -35.44 5.61
C ASN A 409 12.77 -35.86 4.45
N GLU A 410 12.32 -37.11 4.46
CA GLU A 410 11.39 -37.66 3.45
C GLU A 410 10.02 -36.99 3.57
N VAL A 411 9.49 -36.90 4.79
CA VAL A 411 8.23 -36.21 5.07
C VAL A 411 8.30 -34.73 4.71
N LEU A 412 9.41 -34.06 5.03
CA LEU A 412 9.59 -32.63 4.70
C LEU A 412 9.65 -32.39 3.19
N ARG A 413 10.28 -33.27 2.41
CA ARG A 413 10.28 -33.17 0.95
C ARG A 413 8.87 -33.38 0.36
N GLU A 414 8.11 -34.33 0.87
CA GLU A 414 6.70 -34.56 0.47
C GLU A 414 5.81 -33.35 0.82
N LEU A 415 6.10 -32.66 1.93
CA LEU A 415 5.42 -31.42 2.32
C LEU A 415 5.87 -30.21 1.46
N GLY A 416 6.87 -30.36 0.59
CA GLY A 416 7.30 -29.32 -0.35
C GLY A 416 8.48 -28.46 0.13
N PHE A 417 9.22 -28.91 1.15
CA PHE A 417 10.52 -28.31 1.50
C PHE A 417 11.57 -28.72 0.47
N ARG A 418 12.16 -27.76 -0.24
CA ARG A 418 13.22 -28.02 -1.21
C ARG A 418 14.51 -28.44 -0.52
N VAL A 419 14.84 -27.75 0.56
CA VAL A 419 15.94 -28.06 1.46
C VAL A 419 15.32 -28.32 2.83
N PRO A 420 15.26 -29.60 3.29
CA PRO A 420 14.69 -29.91 4.59
C PRO A 420 15.43 -29.19 5.72
N PRO A 421 14.76 -28.32 6.51
CA PRO A 421 15.42 -27.66 7.64
C PRO A 421 15.59 -28.62 8.80
N THR A 422 16.62 -28.41 9.61
CA THR A 422 16.80 -29.13 10.88
C THR A 422 15.92 -28.49 11.94
N GLY A 423 15.01 -29.28 12.53
CA GLY A 423 14.05 -28.76 13.51
C GLY A 423 13.01 -29.78 13.94
N VAL A 424 11.93 -29.31 14.52
CA VAL A 424 10.76 -30.15 14.88
C VAL A 424 9.54 -29.75 14.04
N LEU A 425 8.84 -30.74 13.50
CA LEU A 425 7.67 -30.55 12.64
C LEU A 425 6.41 -30.32 13.50
N VAL A 426 5.67 -29.25 13.25
CA VAL A 426 4.34 -29.02 13.83
C VAL A 426 3.35 -29.93 13.10
N THR A 427 2.87 -30.98 13.78
CA THR A 427 1.97 -31.99 13.21
C THR A 427 0.50 -31.69 13.47
N GLU A 428 0.18 -30.93 14.53
CA GLU A 428 -1.18 -30.57 14.89
C GLU A 428 -1.20 -29.22 15.65
N LEU A 429 -2.24 -28.45 15.41
CA LEU A 429 -2.54 -27.22 16.16
C LEU A 429 -3.90 -27.39 16.84
N LEU A 430 -3.94 -27.16 18.16
CA LEU A 430 -5.18 -27.21 18.91
C LEU A 430 -6.06 -25.99 18.59
N PRO A 431 -7.34 -26.20 18.25
CA PRO A 431 -8.26 -25.09 18.03
C PRO A 431 -8.30 -24.14 19.24
N ARG A 432 -8.18 -22.84 18.99
CA ARG A 432 -8.15 -21.79 20.02
C ARG A 432 -6.92 -21.81 20.97
N GLY A 433 -5.93 -22.67 20.70
CA GLY A 433 -4.66 -22.68 21.45
C GLY A 433 -3.81 -21.44 21.18
N PRO A 434 -2.83 -21.11 22.08
CA PRO A 434 -1.91 -19.98 21.87
C PRO A 434 -1.22 -20.02 20.51
N ALA A 435 -0.76 -21.18 20.06
CA ALA A 435 -0.10 -21.33 18.76
C ALA A 435 -0.98 -20.86 17.59
N VAL A 436 -2.28 -21.21 17.59
CA VAL A 436 -3.22 -20.76 16.53
C VAL A 436 -3.48 -19.27 16.63
N ARG A 437 -3.68 -18.74 17.83
CA ARG A 437 -3.93 -17.30 18.02
C ARG A 437 -2.74 -16.45 17.59
N CYS A 438 -1.53 -16.91 17.88
CA CYS A 438 -0.30 -16.23 17.48
C CYS A 438 0.11 -16.48 16.02
N GLY A 439 -0.68 -17.25 15.26
CA GLY A 439 -0.47 -17.45 13.83
C GLY A 439 0.60 -18.48 13.45
N VAL A 440 0.89 -19.46 14.31
CA VAL A 440 1.80 -20.57 13.95
C VAL A 440 1.20 -21.33 12.76
N PRO A 441 1.94 -21.49 11.64
CA PRO A 441 1.45 -22.25 10.51
C PRO A 441 1.37 -23.74 10.83
N ASN A 442 0.37 -24.41 10.28
CA ASN A 442 0.33 -25.87 10.32
C ASN A 442 1.40 -26.46 9.40
N LEU A 443 1.98 -27.60 9.76
CA LEU A 443 3.03 -28.30 9.00
C LEU A 443 4.31 -27.46 8.79
N CYS A 444 4.57 -26.48 9.64
CA CYS A 444 5.85 -25.77 9.66
C CYS A 444 6.88 -26.54 10.50
N VAL A 445 8.16 -26.24 10.27
CA VAL A 445 9.28 -26.75 11.09
C VAL A 445 9.76 -25.65 12.02
N ILE A 446 9.76 -25.89 13.33
CA ILE A 446 10.35 -24.97 14.30
C ILE A 446 11.84 -25.30 14.39
N THR A 447 12.67 -24.33 14.02
CA THR A 447 14.13 -24.48 13.95
C THR A 447 14.83 -23.85 15.17
N HIS A 448 14.21 -22.81 15.78
CA HIS A 448 14.75 -22.15 16.97
C HIS A 448 13.65 -21.78 17.94
N VAL A 449 13.99 -21.82 19.22
CA VAL A 449 13.18 -21.30 20.34
C VAL A 449 14.03 -20.31 21.12
N ASN A 450 13.58 -19.06 21.29
CA ASN A 450 14.32 -17.98 21.93
C ASN A 450 15.77 -17.89 21.42
N ARG A 451 15.97 -17.94 20.10
CA ARG A 451 17.25 -17.92 19.37
C ARG A 451 18.14 -19.16 19.57
N GLN A 452 17.72 -20.14 20.37
CA GLN A 452 18.45 -21.38 20.54
C GLN A 452 17.99 -22.39 19.48
N PRO A 453 18.91 -23.00 18.72
CA PRO A 453 18.53 -24.01 17.73
C PRO A 453 17.92 -25.23 18.42
N VAL A 454 16.91 -25.80 17.80
CA VAL A 454 16.25 -27.03 18.27
C VAL A 454 16.21 -28.03 17.12
N ASP A 455 16.79 -29.18 17.31
CA ASP A 455 16.95 -30.25 16.33
C ASP A 455 16.11 -31.49 16.66
N THR A 456 15.65 -31.62 17.89
CA THR A 456 14.87 -32.74 18.41
C THR A 456 13.71 -32.27 19.27
N VAL A 457 12.69 -33.12 19.41
CA VAL A 457 11.53 -32.84 20.27
C VAL A 457 11.96 -32.63 21.74
N GLN A 458 13.01 -33.32 22.19
CA GLN A 458 13.55 -33.12 23.55
C GLN A 458 14.26 -31.76 23.69
N ALA A 459 15.00 -31.32 22.65
CA ALA A 459 15.62 -29.98 22.64
C ALA A 459 14.55 -28.89 22.65
N PHE A 460 13.49 -29.06 21.87
CA PHE A 460 12.34 -28.18 21.85
C PHE A 460 11.68 -28.10 23.23
N ALA A 461 11.38 -29.24 23.87
CA ALA A 461 10.79 -29.29 25.19
C ALA A 461 11.63 -28.56 26.24
N ARG A 462 12.95 -28.76 26.22
CA ARG A 462 13.89 -28.05 27.13
C ARG A 462 13.93 -26.54 26.86
N ALA A 463 13.91 -26.14 25.59
CA ALA A 463 13.95 -24.72 25.25
C ALA A 463 12.66 -24.00 25.67
N VAL A 464 11.51 -24.62 25.44
CA VAL A 464 10.20 -24.07 25.82
C VAL A 464 10.04 -24.02 27.36
N SER A 465 10.53 -25.02 28.10
CA SER A 465 10.42 -25.04 29.57
C SER A 465 11.20 -23.92 30.28
N ARG A 466 12.16 -23.30 29.59
CA ARG A 466 12.92 -22.12 30.06
C ARG A 466 12.23 -20.80 29.77
N GLY A 467 11.20 -20.81 28.91
CA GLY A 467 10.42 -19.63 28.57
C GLY A 467 9.09 -19.57 29.32
N SER A 468 8.44 -18.43 29.29
CA SER A 468 7.09 -18.22 29.80
C SER A 468 6.22 -17.62 28.71
N LEU A 469 4.97 -18.08 28.60
CA LEU A 469 3.99 -17.45 27.71
C LEU A 469 3.64 -16.01 28.11
N GLU A 470 3.88 -15.64 29.38
CA GLU A 470 3.67 -14.26 29.85
C GLU A 470 4.73 -13.31 29.30
N SER A 471 6.00 -13.73 29.28
CA SER A 471 7.11 -12.97 28.69
C SER A 471 7.27 -13.17 27.18
N GLY A 472 6.56 -14.17 26.64
CA GLY A 472 6.65 -14.56 25.24
C GLY A 472 7.75 -15.58 24.95
N ILE A 473 7.45 -16.50 24.04
CA ILE A 473 8.38 -17.50 23.50
C ILE A 473 8.54 -17.24 22.01
N LEU A 474 9.72 -16.79 21.60
CA LEU A 474 10.02 -16.53 20.21
C LEU A 474 10.33 -17.82 19.47
N LEU A 475 9.54 -18.15 18.47
CA LEU A 475 9.76 -19.25 17.55
C LEU A 475 10.28 -18.75 16.21
N ARG A 476 11.34 -19.35 15.66
CA ARG A 476 11.68 -19.25 14.25
C ARG A 476 11.14 -20.50 13.58
N VAL A 477 10.20 -20.28 12.66
CA VAL A 477 9.51 -21.34 11.94
C VAL A 477 9.87 -21.29 10.45
N GLU A 478 9.94 -22.46 9.82
CA GLU A 478 10.13 -22.57 8.38
C GLU A 478 8.92 -23.30 7.78
N THR A 479 8.43 -22.78 6.67
CA THR A 479 7.25 -23.31 5.97
C THR A 479 7.65 -23.95 4.63
N PRO A 480 6.83 -24.88 4.09
CA PRO A 480 7.06 -25.40 2.74
C PRO A 480 7.25 -24.27 1.73
N GLY A 481 8.24 -24.43 0.83
CA GLY A 481 8.64 -23.40 -0.12
C GLY A 481 9.62 -22.38 0.44
N ASP A 482 10.38 -22.73 1.51
CA ASP A 482 11.52 -22.03 2.08
C ASP A 482 11.22 -20.66 2.70
N GLY A 483 9.99 -20.47 3.21
CA GLY A 483 9.60 -19.29 3.99
C GLY A 483 10.06 -19.43 5.45
N VAL A 484 10.65 -18.36 6.00
CA VAL A 484 10.99 -18.24 7.42
C VAL A 484 10.09 -17.18 8.06
N ASP A 485 9.51 -17.48 9.22
CA ASP A 485 8.77 -16.49 10.02
C ASP A 485 9.24 -16.52 11.48
N PHE A 486 9.06 -15.38 12.15
CA PHE A 486 9.32 -15.23 13.58
C PHE A 486 7.99 -14.99 14.27
N ILE A 487 7.63 -15.89 15.17
CA ILE A 487 6.34 -15.89 15.85
C ILE A 487 6.56 -15.83 17.35
N LEU A 488 5.98 -14.85 18.00
CA LEU A 488 6.02 -14.72 19.44
C LEU A 488 4.77 -15.35 20.05
N LEU A 489 4.93 -16.47 20.73
CA LEU A 489 3.85 -17.13 21.48
C LEU A 489 3.63 -16.41 22.80
N ARG A 490 2.38 -15.99 23.06
CA ARG A 490 1.95 -15.39 24.33
C ARG A 490 0.63 -15.99 24.82
N SER A 491 0.39 -15.88 26.12
CA SER A 491 -0.88 -16.32 26.73
C SER A 491 -2.03 -15.38 26.40
N GLU A 492 -1.79 -14.11 26.27
CA GLU A 492 -2.61 -12.99 25.75
C GLU A 492 -1.86 -11.69 25.97
#